data_57af51cf89ac8c340a616738540daee4
#
_entry.id   57af51cf89ac8c340a616738540daee4
#
_cell.length_a   1.000
_cell.length_b   1.000
_cell.length_c   1.000
_cell.angle_alpha   90.00
_cell.angle_beta   90.00
_cell.angle_gamma   90.00
#
_symmetry.space_group_name_H-M   'P 1'
#
loop_
_entity.id
_entity.type
_entity.pdbx_description
1 polymer ?
#
loop_
_entity_poly.entity_id
_entity_poly.type
_entity_poly.pdbx_seq_one_letter_code
_entity_poly.pdbx_strand_id
1 'polypeptide(L)'
;MRILHTMLRVVDLDRSLAFYTDVLGMHLLRRQDYPEGRFTLAFVGYGDEDGNTVLELTHNWDTPAYELGNAYGHIALAVPDAAAACHEIRTRGGKVVREAGPMKHGNTVIAFVEDPDGYKIELIERA
;
A
#
# COMPACT_ATOMS: atom_id res chain seq x y z
N MET A 1 22.87 -7.80 -0.31
CA MET A 1 21.87 -6.73 -0.09
C MET A 1 20.51 -7.21 -0.52
N ARG A 2 19.45 -6.73 0.11
CA ARG A 2 18.05 -6.89 -0.33
C ARG A 2 17.23 -5.68 0.13
N ILE A 3 16.12 -5.41 -0.53
CA ILE A 3 15.22 -4.33 -0.11
C ILE A 3 14.47 -4.80 1.14
N LEU A 4 14.64 -4.09 2.26
CA LEU A 4 13.96 -4.41 3.52
C LEU A 4 12.54 -3.89 3.52
N HIS A 5 12.37 -2.62 3.21
CA HIS A 5 11.05 -1.99 3.18
C HIS A 5 11.07 -0.70 2.35
N THR A 6 9.89 -0.27 1.99
CA THR A 6 9.61 1.07 1.46
C THR A 6 8.82 1.81 2.53
N MET A 7 9.20 3.05 2.82
CA MET A 7 8.50 3.87 3.83
C MET A 7 7.55 4.85 3.15
N LEU A 8 6.33 4.90 3.67
CA LEU A 8 5.30 5.85 3.26
C LEU A 8 4.87 6.67 4.47
N ARG A 9 4.78 7.98 4.30
CA ARG A 9 4.22 8.86 5.34
C ARG A 9 2.71 8.89 5.19
N VAL A 10 2.00 8.69 6.30
CA VAL A 10 0.53 8.62 6.33
C VAL A 10 -0.02 9.64 7.32
N VAL A 11 -1.14 10.25 6.96
CA VAL A 11 -1.77 11.28 7.81
C VAL A 11 -2.49 10.65 8.99
N ASP A 12 -3.17 9.52 8.77
CA ASP A 12 -3.96 8.82 9.77
C ASP A 12 -3.56 7.34 9.77
N LEU A 13 -2.78 6.94 10.76
CA LEU A 13 -2.23 5.58 10.80
C LEU A 13 -3.31 4.51 10.89
N ASP A 14 -4.35 4.72 11.71
CA ASP A 14 -5.41 3.71 11.86
C ASP A 14 -6.19 3.53 10.56
N ARG A 15 -6.45 4.61 9.83
CA ARG A 15 -7.08 4.55 8.51
C ARG A 15 -6.21 3.80 7.52
N SER A 16 -4.91 4.09 7.50
CA SER A 16 -3.97 3.40 6.61
C SER A 16 -3.82 1.94 6.96
N LEU A 17 -3.73 1.59 8.24
CA LEU A 17 -3.67 0.20 8.69
C LEU A 17 -4.92 -0.57 8.26
N ALA A 18 -6.11 0.01 8.42
CA ALA A 18 -7.35 -0.62 7.97
C ALA A 18 -7.31 -0.91 6.46
N PHE A 19 -6.79 0.03 5.67
CA PHE A 19 -6.65 -0.18 4.23
C PHE A 19 -5.70 -1.32 3.90
N TYR A 20 -4.47 -1.27 4.43
CA TYR A 20 -3.46 -2.28 4.08
C TYR A 20 -3.79 -3.67 4.62
N THR A 21 -4.45 -3.77 5.78
CA THR A 21 -4.83 -5.06 6.36
C THR A 21 -6.19 -5.55 5.87
N ASP A 22 -7.25 -4.77 6.04
CA ASP A 22 -8.61 -5.22 5.73
C ASP A 22 -8.91 -5.21 4.23
N VAL A 23 -8.40 -4.22 3.50
CA VAL A 23 -8.67 -4.10 2.06
C VAL A 23 -7.67 -4.90 1.23
N LEU A 24 -6.36 -4.76 1.51
CA LEU A 24 -5.31 -5.42 0.74
C LEU A 24 -4.84 -6.76 1.33
N GLY A 25 -5.31 -7.13 2.51
CA GLY A 25 -5.03 -8.43 3.11
C GLY A 25 -3.62 -8.59 3.68
N MET A 26 -2.90 -7.51 3.94
CA MET A 26 -1.62 -7.58 4.63
C MET A 26 -1.82 -7.87 6.12
N HIS A 27 -0.73 -8.23 6.79
CA HIS A 27 -0.70 -8.39 8.24
C HIS A 27 0.03 -7.22 8.88
N LEU A 28 -0.47 -6.76 10.02
CA LEU A 28 0.29 -5.83 10.86
C LEU A 28 1.38 -6.64 11.55
N LEU A 29 2.63 -6.36 11.22
CA LEU A 29 3.77 -7.12 11.72
C LEU A 29 4.29 -6.58 13.05
N ARG A 30 4.34 -5.25 13.19
CA ARG A 30 4.69 -4.57 14.44
C ARG A 30 4.32 -3.10 14.37
N ARG A 31 4.13 -2.51 15.55
CA ARG A 31 3.81 -1.09 15.69
C ARG A 31 4.58 -0.55 16.89
N GLN A 32 5.18 0.63 16.76
CA GLN A 32 5.99 1.23 17.80
C GLN A 32 5.80 2.75 17.85
N ASP A 33 5.49 3.27 19.04
CA ASP A 33 5.47 4.71 19.28
C ASP A 33 6.85 5.21 19.68
N TYR A 34 7.19 6.40 19.20
CA TYR A 34 8.42 7.11 19.56
C TYR A 34 8.05 8.51 20.09
N PRO A 35 7.65 8.61 21.37
CA PRO A 35 7.14 9.88 21.91
C PRO A 35 8.13 11.03 21.84
N GLU A 36 9.42 10.77 22.03
CA GLU A 36 10.44 11.82 21.96
C GLU A 36 10.55 12.44 20.56
N GLY A 37 10.36 11.62 19.53
CA GLY A 37 10.35 12.07 18.13
C GLY A 37 8.97 12.46 17.64
N ARG A 38 7.92 12.19 18.42
CA ARG A 38 6.51 12.46 18.10
C ARG A 38 6.09 11.80 16.79
N PHE A 39 6.37 10.50 16.68
CA PHE A 39 5.91 9.71 15.53
C PHE A 39 5.66 8.25 15.95
N THR A 40 4.89 7.57 15.11
CA THR A 40 4.58 6.14 15.25
C THR A 40 4.94 5.44 13.95
N LEU A 41 5.56 4.28 14.05
CA LEU A 41 5.85 3.40 12.91
C LEU A 41 4.97 2.18 12.97
N ALA A 42 4.53 1.71 11.81
CA ALA A 42 3.87 0.42 11.68
C ALA A 42 4.39 -0.30 10.43
N PHE A 43 4.64 -1.58 10.54
CA PHE A 43 5.11 -2.41 9.43
C PHE A 43 4.01 -3.35 9.02
N VAL A 44 3.70 -3.37 7.72
CA VAL A 44 2.66 -4.24 7.14
C VAL A 44 3.24 -5.01 5.95
N GLY A 45 2.75 -6.21 5.73
CA GLY A 45 3.21 -7.04 4.62
C GLY A 45 2.48 -8.37 4.58
N TYR A 46 2.86 -9.21 3.61
CA TYR A 46 2.24 -10.52 3.42
C TYR A 46 3.01 -11.65 4.10
N GLY A 47 4.14 -11.35 4.71
CA GLY A 47 4.96 -12.29 5.46
C GLY A 47 5.89 -11.56 6.41
N ASP A 48 6.69 -12.29 7.18
CA ASP A 48 7.59 -11.67 8.15
C ASP A 48 8.71 -10.86 7.49
N GLU A 49 9.30 -9.94 8.27
CA GLU A 49 10.33 -9.03 7.78
C GLU A 49 11.65 -9.73 7.44
N ASP A 50 11.90 -10.92 8.01
CA ASP A 50 13.14 -11.64 7.77
C ASP A 50 13.21 -12.21 6.36
N GLY A 51 12.08 -12.63 5.82
CA GLY A 51 12.00 -13.25 4.51
C GLY A 51 11.32 -12.43 3.42
N ASN A 52 10.72 -11.29 3.75
CA ASN A 52 9.89 -10.52 2.84
C ASN A 52 10.21 -9.03 2.88
N THR A 53 10.09 -8.37 1.72
CA THR A 53 10.09 -6.92 1.66
C THR A 53 8.71 -6.44 2.12
N VAL A 54 8.68 -5.47 3.02
CA VAL A 54 7.44 -4.99 3.65
C VAL A 54 7.29 -3.49 3.46
N LEU A 55 6.19 -2.93 3.93
CA LEU A 55 5.98 -1.48 3.95
C LEU A 55 6.12 -0.97 5.38
N GLU A 56 6.79 0.18 5.53
CA GLU A 56 6.83 0.94 6.77
C GLU A 56 5.90 2.15 6.62
N LEU A 57 4.88 2.22 7.46
CA LEU A 57 3.98 3.36 7.52
C LEU A 57 4.43 4.25 8.66
N THR A 58 4.74 5.51 8.35
CA THR A 58 5.19 6.48 9.35
C THR A 58 4.13 7.57 9.53
N HIS A 59 3.64 7.70 10.76
CA HIS A 59 2.72 8.75 11.15
C HIS A 59 3.44 9.77 12.03
N ASN A 60 3.66 10.97 11.51
CA ASN A 60 4.19 12.09 12.29
C ASN A 60 3.02 12.80 12.96
N TRP A 61 3.00 12.82 14.30
CA TRP A 61 1.84 13.23 15.08
C TRP A 61 1.36 14.65 14.79
N ASP A 62 2.28 15.54 14.44
CA ASP A 62 1.97 16.96 14.27
C ASP A 62 1.82 17.39 12.80
N THR A 63 1.82 16.44 11.87
CA THR A 63 1.75 16.73 10.44
C THR A 63 0.36 16.39 9.90
N PRO A 64 -0.48 17.40 9.61
CA PRO A 64 -1.87 17.17 9.19
C PRO A 64 -2.03 16.82 7.71
N ALA A 65 -1.01 17.08 6.89
CA ALA A 65 -1.09 16.84 5.44
C ALA A 65 0.30 16.67 4.84
N TYR A 66 0.37 15.98 3.70
CA TYR A 66 1.57 15.81 2.91
C TYR A 66 1.29 16.15 1.45
N GLU A 67 2.30 16.66 0.77
CA GLU A 67 2.25 16.82 -0.68
C GLU A 67 3.02 15.67 -1.32
N LEU A 68 2.33 14.84 -2.11
CA LEU A 68 2.98 13.73 -2.79
C LEU A 68 3.79 14.20 -4.00
N GLY A 69 3.40 15.31 -4.62
CA GLY A 69 4.06 15.81 -5.82
C GLY A 69 3.86 14.88 -7.00
N ASN A 70 4.81 14.93 -7.94
CA ASN A 70 4.75 14.13 -9.16
C ASN A 70 5.94 13.19 -9.32
N ALA A 71 6.77 13.03 -8.29
CA ALA A 71 7.96 12.18 -8.35
C ALA A 71 7.69 10.74 -7.92
N TYR A 72 6.71 10.53 -7.03
CA TYR A 72 6.31 9.19 -6.62
C TYR A 72 5.54 8.51 -7.75
N GLY A 73 5.88 7.27 -8.05
CA GLY A 73 5.13 6.45 -9.00
C GLY A 73 4.13 5.58 -8.27
N HIS A 74 4.50 4.33 -8.05
CA HIS A 74 3.62 3.35 -7.40
C HIS A 74 4.42 2.21 -6.78
N ILE A 75 3.74 1.43 -5.95
CA ILE A 75 4.21 0.13 -5.47
C ILE A 75 3.37 -0.92 -6.20
N ALA A 76 3.98 -2.02 -6.63
CA ALA A 76 3.28 -3.06 -7.36
C ALA A 76 3.04 -4.29 -6.48
N LEU A 77 1.86 -4.88 -6.60
CA LEU A 77 1.46 -6.12 -5.96
C LEU A 77 1.11 -7.15 -7.03
N ALA A 78 1.58 -8.37 -6.84
CA ALA A 78 1.16 -9.50 -7.69
C ALA A 78 -0.20 -10.01 -7.22
N VAL A 79 -1.12 -10.19 -8.14
CA VAL A 79 -2.44 -10.76 -7.88
C VAL A 79 -2.74 -11.85 -8.90
N PRO A 80 -3.48 -12.92 -8.54
CA PRO A 80 -3.81 -13.97 -9.49
C PRO A 80 -4.82 -13.54 -10.56
N ASP A 81 -5.69 -12.58 -10.24
CA ASP A 81 -6.75 -12.09 -11.13
C ASP A 81 -7.01 -10.62 -10.79
N ALA A 82 -6.59 -9.72 -11.68
CA ALA A 82 -6.68 -8.28 -11.40
C ALA A 82 -8.13 -7.79 -11.36
N ALA A 83 -9.01 -8.33 -12.20
CA ALA A 83 -10.42 -7.94 -12.18
C ALA A 83 -11.11 -8.38 -10.89
N ALA A 84 -10.84 -9.60 -10.43
CA ALA A 84 -11.37 -10.09 -9.16
C ALA A 84 -10.82 -9.29 -7.98
N ALA A 85 -9.54 -8.94 -8.00
CA ALA A 85 -8.92 -8.11 -6.96
C ALA A 85 -9.58 -6.73 -6.89
N CYS A 86 -9.85 -6.09 -8.03
CA CYS A 86 -10.55 -4.80 -8.07
C CYS A 86 -11.95 -4.90 -7.47
N HIS A 87 -12.67 -5.98 -7.79
CA HIS A 87 -14.01 -6.20 -7.24
C HIS A 87 -13.98 -6.31 -5.72
N GLU A 88 -13.06 -7.12 -5.18
CA GLU A 88 -12.91 -7.28 -3.74
C GLU A 88 -12.50 -5.98 -3.05
N ILE A 89 -11.55 -5.25 -3.64
CA ILE A 89 -11.09 -3.98 -3.09
C ILE A 89 -12.25 -2.99 -2.98
N ARG A 90 -13.08 -2.88 -4.03
CA ARG A 90 -14.27 -2.02 -3.99
C ARG A 90 -15.28 -2.48 -2.93
N THR A 91 -15.53 -3.77 -2.84
CA THR A 91 -16.46 -4.33 -1.85
C THR A 91 -16.00 -4.00 -0.41
N ARG A 92 -14.69 -3.92 -0.19
CA ARG A 92 -14.10 -3.58 1.09
C ARG A 92 -13.90 -2.07 1.30
N GLY A 93 -14.43 -1.24 0.40
CA GLY A 93 -14.39 0.21 0.51
C GLY A 93 -13.16 0.88 -0.08
N GLY A 94 -12.33 0.15 -0.82
CA GLY A 94 -11.15 0.71 -1.48
C GLY A 94 -11.48 1.43 -2.79
N LYS A 95 -10.53 2.21 -3.28
CA LYS A 95 -10.70 3.04 -4.47
C LYS A 95 -9.88 2.49 -5.63
N VAL A 96 -10.56 2.06 -6.69
CA VAL A 96 -9.94 1.66 -7.96
C VAL A 96 -9.88 2.88 -8.87
N VAL A 97 -8.68 3.24 -9.33
CA VAL A 97 -8.46 4.43 -10.18
C VAL A 97 -8.16 4.09 -11.62
N ARG A 98 -7.79 2.85 -11.91
CA ARG A 98 -7.67 2.33 -13.27
C ARG A 98 -8.15 0.89 -13.27
N GLU A 99 -9.20 0.61 -14.06
CA GLU A 99 -9.80 -0.72 -14.13
C GLU A 99 -8.82 -1.76 -14.67
N ALA A 100 -9.05 -3.03 -14.31
CA ALA A 100 -8.24 -4.12 -14.81
C ALA A 100 -8.34 -4.23 -16.34
N GLY A 101 -7.20 -4.32 -16.98
CA GLY A 101 -7.10 -4.46 -18.42
C GLY A 101 -5.63 -4.53 -18.84
N PRO A 102 -5.37 -4.85 -20.13
CA PRO A 102 -4.00 -4.95 -20.59
C PRO A 102 -3.28 -3.61 -20.47
N MET A 103 -1.99 -3.67 -20.11
CA MET A 103 -1.16 -2.49 -20.06
C MET A 103 -0.98 -1.91 -21.47
N LYS A 104 -0.73 -0.59 -21.54
CA LYS A 104 -0.42 0.07 -22.81
C LYS A 104 0.86 -0.56 -23.38
N HIS A 105 0.84 -0.93 -24.63
CA HIS A 105 1.96 -1.54 -25.34
C HIS A 105 2.35 -2.95 -24.81
N GLY A 106 1.42 -3.70 -24.22
CA GLY A 106 1.69 -5.03 -23.72
C GLY A 106 0.43 -5.85 -23.47
N ASN A 107 0.61 -7.10 -23.01
CA ASN A 107 -0.48 -8.04 -22.75
C ASN A 107 -0.75 -8.27 -21.27
N THR A 108 0.15 -7.85 -20.40
CA THR A 108 -0.01 -8.04 -18.95
C THR A 108 -1.21 -7.25 -18.47
N VAL A 109 -2.12 -7.91 -17.75
CA VAL A 109 -3.28 -7.27 -17.17
C VAL A 109 -2.87 -6.57 -15.90
N ILE A 110 -3.18 -5.29 -15.80
CA ILE A 110 -2.87 -4.45 -14.64
C ILE A 110 -4.10 -3.67 -14.21
N ALA A 111 -4.05 -3.17 -12.98
CA ALA A 111 -5.02 -2.24 -12.44
C ALA A 111 -4.30 -1.28 -11.50
N PHE A 112 -4.91 -0.16 -11.17
CA PHE A 112 -4.39 0.75 -10.14
C PHE A 112 -5.46 1.05 -9.11
N VAL A 113 -5.03 1.02 -7.85
CA VAL A 113 -5.84 1.47 -6.71
C VAL A 113 -5.09 2.57 -5.98
N GLU A 114 -5.77 3.30 -5.12
CA GLU A 114 -5.15 4.31 -4.27
C GLU A 114 -5.38 3.95 -2.81
N ASP A 115 -4.35 4.22 -1.99
CA ASP A 115 -4.49 4.16 -0.55
C ASP A 115 -5.18 5.42 0.00
N PRO A 116 -5.49 5.50 1.32
CA PRO A 116 -6.18 6.66 1.88
C PRO A 116 -5.45 8.00 1.72
N ASP A 117 -4.14 7.98 1.54
CA ASP A 117 -3.34 9.20 1.34
C ASP A 117 -3.12 9.54 -0.14
N GLY A 118 -3.62 8.71 -1.05
CA GLY A 118 -3.46 8.92 -2.48
C GLY A 118 -2.24 8.24 -3.10
N TYR A 119 -1.53 7.40 -2.34
CA TYR A 119 -0.44 6.61 -2.91
C TYR A 119 -1.01 5.55 -3.85
N LYS A 120 -0.51 5.53 -5.08
CA LYS A 120 -0.95 4.56 -6.08
C LYS A 120 -0.31 3.21 -5.88
N ILE A 121 -1.10 2.17 -6.07
CA ILE A 121 -0.67 0.78 -5.98
C ILE A 121 -1.10 0.11 -7.27
N GLU A 122 -0.13 -0.46 -7.98
CA GLU A 122 -0.39 -1.24 -9.19
C GLU A 122 -0.68 -2.69 -8.81
N LEU A 123 -1.74 -3.25 -9.38
CA LEU A 123 -2.02 -4.67 -9.30
C LEU A 123 -1.57 -5.29 -10.61
N ILE A 124 -0.65 -6.26 -10.53
CA ILE A 124 -0.13 -6.94 -11.72
C ILE A 124 -0.60 -8.39 -11.67
N GLU A 125 -1.35 -8.81 -12.70
CA GLU A 125 -1.85 -10.17 -12.77
C GLU A 125 -0.72 -11.15 -13.06
N ARG A 126 -0.55 -12.10 -12.17
CA ARG A 126 0.43 -13.18 -12.28
C ARG A 126 -0.14 -14.47 -11.69
N ALA A 127 0.12 -15.55 -12.39
CA ALA A 127 -0.27 -16.89 -11.94
C ALA A 127 0.55 -17.32 -10.71
#